data_7cb38415d10e6952ddfb36989869fa47
#
_entry.id   7cb38415d10e6952ddfb36989869fa47
#
_cell.length_a   1.000
_cell.length_b   1.000
_cell.length_c   1.000
_cell.angle_alpha   90.00
_cell.angle_beta   90.00
_cell.angle_gamma   90.00
#
_symmetry.space_group_name_H-M   'P 1'
#
loop_
_entity.id
_entity.type
_entity.pdbx_description
1 polymer ?
#
loop_
_entity_poly.entity_id
_entity_poly.type
_entity_poly.pdbx_seq_one_letter_code
_entity_poly.pdbx_strand_id
1 'polypeptide(L)'
;NLAVSALRFPDKPALVFFNRVLTYREVMQQAEALAATLCRMGVKKGDRVVLNLQNCPQWLVAHFAILRADAVVVPVNPMNRAEELKHYITDPDARVAITSADLAPELLKANDQLAPADRLTHIIVTHYHDEMGDAFDAQAAGQASLPEAWRDWLGTRHPLPVSEGVTLMDWKDALAGGSADLPPHTATPQDLAVLPYTSGTTGLPKGCMHTHASIMHNAVASSIWGGSTFENVVLSVVPMFHITGMVSVMHAAIYGGATLVVMPRWDRELAGHLISRWKVTHWTNIPTMVIDLLGSPNFASFDVSSLVYIGGGGAAMPQAVAQRLWEQYGLRFAEGYGLTETAAPSHSNPHDATKQQCLGIPFMNCDSRIIDPLTLQELPQGEQGEIIMSGPQIFRGYWKRPDATADAFIELDGKSFFRSGDLGRVDEDGYFFITDRLKRMINASGFKVWPAEVEALMFRHPAIQEACIISTRDAYRGESVKAVVVLRAAAKGTTTEEEIINWCKENMAAYKYPRVVQFVDALPKSGAGKVMWRTLQEAEEAKAAPAASAKAA
;
A
#
# COMPACT_ATOMS: atom_id res chain seq x y z
N ASN A 1 -2.61 -21.88 -1.03
CA ASN A 1 -3.78 -21.05 -1.19
C ASN A 1 -4.45 -21.29 -2.55
N LEU A 2 -3.91 -20.78 -3.67
CA LEU A 2 -4.49 -20.89 -5.02
C LEU A 2 -4.81 -22.35 -5.41
N ALA A 3 -3.91 -23.29 -5.20
CA ALA A 3 -4.11 -24.70 -5.55
C ALA A 3 -5.36 -25.32 -4.89
N VAL A 4 -5.59 -25.00 -3.61
CA VAL A 4 -6.78 -25.47 -2.88
C VAL A 4 -8.06 -24.89 -3.49
N SER A 5 -8.08 -23.60 -3.80
CA SER A 5 -9.25 -22.96 -4.40
C SER A 5 -9.49 -23.42 -5.84
N ALA A 6 -8.43 -23.68 -6.61
CA ALA A 6 -8.53 -24.28 -7.95
C ALA A 6 -9.10 -25.70 -7.94
N LEU A 7 -8.80 -26.49 -6.89
CA LEU A 7 -9.40 -27.81 -6.70
C LEU A 7 -10.87 -27.74 -6.27
N ARG A 8 -11.22 -26.77 -5.40
CA ARG A 8 -12.59 -26.59 -4.90
C ARG A 8 -13.54 -25.99 -5.93
N PHE A 9 -13.06 -25.06 -6.74
CA PHE A 9 -13.86 -24.24 -7.65
C PHE A 9 -13.20 -24.11 -9.05
N PRO A 10 -12.83 -25.23 -9.73
CA PRO A 10 -12.00 -25.15 -10.93
C PRO A 10 -12.57 -24.26 -12.04
N ASP A 11 -13.87 -24.35 -12.28
CA ASP A 11 -14.53 -23.67 -13.40
C ASP A 11 -15.19 -22.33 -13.02
N LYS A 12 -15.04 -21.92 -11.75
CA LYS A 12 -15.55 -20.64 -11.26
C LYS A 12 -14.63 -19.51 -11.73
N PRO A 13 -15.17 -18.34 -12.10
CA PRO A 13 -14.39 -17.11 -12.32
C PRO A 13 -13.51 -16.79 -11.10
N ALA A 14 -12.20 -16.74 -11.30
CA ALA A 14 -11.23 -16.27 -10.32
C ALA A 14 -10.91 -14.80 -10.53
N LEU A 15 -10.72 -14.40 -11.79
CA LEU A 15 -10.33 -13.06 -12.18
C LEU A 15 -11.21 -12.54 -13.30
N VAL A 16 -11.56 -11.27 -13.20
CA VAL A 16 -12.17 -10.51 -14.28
C VAL A 16 -11.28 -9.30 -14.54
N PHE A 17 -10.89 -9.09 -15.78
CA PHE A 17 -10.13 -7.92 -16.21
C PHE A 17 -10.75 -7.39 -17.50
N PHE A 18 -11.47 -6.28 -17.41
CA PHE A 18 -12.34 -5.74 -18.46
C PHE A 18 -13.35 -6.80 -18.95
N ASN A 19 -13.18 -7.35 -20.15
CA ASN A 19 -14.04 -8.38 -20.71
C ASN A 19 -13.47 -9.81 -20.59
N ARG A 20 -12.20 -9.95 -20.17
CA ARG A 20 -11.59 -11.24 -19.96
C ARG A 20 -11.99 -11.82 -18.60
N VAL A 21 -12.42 -13.07 -18.62
CA VAL A 21 -12.68 -13.88 -17.42
C VAL A 21 -11.71 -15.04 -17.42
N LEU A 22 -11.00 -15.23 -16.32
CA LEU A 22 -10.13 -16.38 -16.08
C LEU A 22 -10.71 -17.20 -14.92
N THR A 23 -10.86 -18.51 -15.15
CA THR A 23 -11.27 -19.46 -14.11
C THR A 23 -10.11 -19.78 -13.16
N TYR A 24 -10.43 -20.32 -11.99
CA TYR A 24 -9.42 -20.80 -11.04
C TYR A 24 -8.49 -21.85 -11.66
N ARG A 25 -9.02 -22.72 -12.52
CA ARG A 25 -8.25 -23.72 -13.28
C ARG A 25 -7.26 -23.03 -14.22
N GLU A 26 -7.68 -22.07 -15.01
CA GLU A 26 -6.81 -21.34 -15.95
C GLU A 26 -5.71 -20.57 -15.22
N VAL A 27 -6.05 -19.89 -14.12
CA VAL A 27 -5.07 -19.18 -13.29
C VAL A 27 -4.03 -20.13 -12.71
N MET A 28 -4.45 -21.29 -12.21
CA MET A 28 -3.53 -22.31 -11.67
C MET A 28 -2.62 -22.86 -12.75
N GLN A 29 -3.17 -23.22 -13.92
CA GLN A 29 -2.40 -23.73 -15.04
C GLN A 29 -1.34 -22.74 -15.52
N GLN A 30 -1.71 -21.46 -15.66
CA GLN A 30 -0.76 -20.40 -16.03
C GLN A 30 0.32 -20.22 -14.95
N ALA A 31 -0.06 -20.24 -13.66
CA ALA A 31 0.90 -20.12 -12.58
C ALA A 31 1.90 -21.27 -12.55
N GLU A 32 1.46 -22.51 -12.78
CA GLU A 32 2.35 -23.68 -12.86
C GLU A 32 3.26 -23.63 -14.09
N ALA A 33 2.73 -23.25 -15.26
CA ALA A 33 3.54 -23.12 -16.48
C ALA A 33 4.63 -22.06 -16.32
N LEU A 34 4.28 -20.91 -15.74
CA LEU A 34 5.25 -19.85 -15.46
C LEU A 34 6.27 -20.26 -14.39
N ALA A 35 5.86 -20.99 -13.34
CA ALA A 35 6.75 -21.52 -12.32
C ALA A 35 7.79 -22.49 -12.94
N ALA A 36 7.35 -23.38 -13.83
CA ALA A 36 8.27 -24.27 -14.57
C ALA A 36 9.28 -23.48 -15.41
N THR A 37 8.84 -22.41 -16.06
CA THR A 37 9.73 -21.50 -16.80
C THR A 37 10.74 -20.81 -15.90
N LEU A 38 10.33 -20.31 -14.72
CA LEU A 38 11.25 -19.75 -13.74
C LEU A 38 12.30 -20.77 -13.28
N CYS A 39 11.89 -22.03 -13.04
CA CYS A 39 12.82 -23.11 -12.70
C CYS A 39 13.79 -23.40 -13.85
N ARG A 40 13.34 -23.41 -15.11
CA ARG A 40 14.20 -23.57 -16.30
C ARG A 40 15.20 -22.40 -16.47
N MET A 41 14.83 -21.19 -16.05
CA MET A 41 15.74 -20.03 -15.99
C MET A 41 16.75 -20.13 -14.85
N GLY A 42 16.70 -21.17 -14.01
CA GLY A 42 17.62 -21.42 -12.92
C GLY A 42 17.20 -20.82 -11.58
N VAL A 43 15.95 -20.35 -11.46
CA VAL A 43 15.38 -19.89 -10.18
C VAL A 43 15.30 -21.08 -9.22
N LYS A 44 15.84 -20.90 -8.01
CA LYS A 44 15.89 -21.89 -6.94
C LYS A 44 15.10 -21.42 -5.74
N LYS A 45 14.83 -22.36 -4.83
CA LYS A 45 14.20 -22.08 -3.55
C LYS A 45 14.91 -20.92 -2.83
N GLY A 46 14.11 -19.93 -2.43
CA GLY A 46 14.60 -18.74 -1.71
C GLY A 46 15.18 -17.64 -2.60
N ASP A 47 15.31 -17.85 -3.92
CA ASP A 47 15.70 -16.75 -4.84
C ASP A 47 14.61 -15.69 -4.91
N ARG A 48 15.03 -14.44 -5.12
CA ARG A 48 14.13 -13.28 -5.17
C ARG A 48 13.86 -12.93 -6.62
N VAL A 49 12.57 -12.83 -6.95
CA VAL A 49 12.10 -12.44 -8.27
C VAL A 49 11.38 -11.11 -8.20
N VAL A 50 11.85 -10.13 -8.94
CA VAL A 50 11.25 -8.80 -9.02
C VAL A 50 9.93 -8.88 -9.80
N LEU A 51 8.86 -8.36 -9.21
CA LEU A 51 7.54 -8.27 -9.84
C LEU A 51 7.14 -6.79 -9.95
N ASN A 52 7.29 -6.24 -11.16
CA ASN A 52 7.08 -4.83 -11.47
C ASN A 52 5.95 -4.66 -12.50
N LEU A 53 4.71 -4.70 -12.03
CA LEU A 53 3.49 -4.62 -12.84
C LEU A 53 2.42 -3.78 -12.13
N GLN A 54 1.54 -3.16 -12.91
CA GLN A 54 0.25 -2.68 -12.40
C GLN A 54 -0.66 -3.88 -12.05
N ASN A 55 -1.77 -3.60 -11.36
CA ASN A 55 -2.80 -4.63 -11.13
C ASN A 55 -3.30 -5.19 -12.47
N CYS A 56 -3.11 -6.47 -12.69
CA CYS A 56 -3.58 -7.20 -13.87
C CYS A 56 -3.60 -8.71 -13.56
N PRO A 57 -4.24 -9.54 -14.39
CA PRO A 57 -4.19 -10.99 -14.23
C PRO A 57 -2.77 -11.53 -14.16
N GLN A 58 -1.87 -11.02 -15.00
CA GLN A 58 -0.48 -11.43 -15.05
C GLN A 58 0.27 -11.18 -13.74
N TRP A 59 -0.09 -10.09 -13.00
CA TRP A 59 0.48 -9.83 -11.67
C TRP A 59 0.17 -10.98 -10.70
N LEU A 60 -1.10 -11.39 -10.66
CA LEU A 60 -1.56 -12.48 -9.77
C LEU A 60 -0.96 -13.82 -10.19
N VAL A 61 -0.99 -14.15 -11.47
CA VAL A 61 -0.37 -15.38 -12.01
C VAL A 61 1.12 -15.40 -11.68
N ALA A 62 1.86 -14.32 -11.92
CA ALA A 62 3.28 -14.22 -11.62
C ALA A 62 3.58 -14.36 -10.12
N HIS A 63 2.78 -13.73 -9.27
CA HIS A 63 2.91 -13.85 -7.82
C HIS A 63 2.84 -15.33 -7.37
N PHE A 64 1.79 -16.03 -7.78
CA PHE A 64 1.63 -17.45 -7.42
C PHE A 64 2.65 -18.36 -8.13
N ALA A 65 3.09 -18.02 -9.33
CA ALA A 65 4.16 -18.75 -10.03
C ALA A 65 5.49 -18.67 -9.28
N ILE A 66 5.87 -17.48 -8.82
CA ILE A 66 7.09 -17.27 -8.02
C ILE A 66 7.02 -18.10 -6.74
N LEU A 67 5.90 -18.05 -6.02
CA LEU A 67 5.70 -18.86 -4.81
C LEU A 67 5.69 -20.37 -5.12
N ARG A 68 5.15 -20.78 -6.27
CA ARG A 68 5.12 -22.20 -6.68
C ARG A 68 6.51 -22.72 -7.08
N ALA A 69 7.40 -21.82 -7.53
CA ALA A 69 8.81 -22.12 -7.77
C ALA A 69 9.66 -22.06 -6.48
N ASP A 70 9.04 -22.03 -5.30
CA ASP A 70 9.68 -21.88 -3.97
C ASP A 70 10.54 -20.59 -3.84
N ALA A 71 10.29 -19.61 -4.69
CA ALA A 71 11.01 -18.33 -4.72
C ALA A 71 10.26 -17.23 -3.92
N VAL A 72 10.91 -16.10 -3.72
CA VAL A 72 10.42 -14.96 -2.94
C VAL A 72 9.98 -13.84 -3.87
N VAL A 73 8.75 -13.37 -3.74
CA VAL A 73 8.24 -12.24 -4.51
C VAL A 73 8.82 -10.93 -4.00
N VAL A 74 9.43 -10.14 -4.87
CA VAL A 74 9.84 -8.75 -4.60
C VAL A 74 8.89 -7.82 -5.34
N PRO A 75 7.79 -7.37 -4.70
CA PRO A 75 6.83 -6.49 -5.35
C PRO A 75 7.39 -5.09 -5.43
N VAL A 76 7.32 -4.49 -6.63
CA VAL A 76 7.89 -3.17 -6.89
C VAL A 76 6.80 -2.23 -7.40
N ASN A 77 6.83 -1.00 -6.91
CA ASN A 77 5.92 0.04 -7.38
C ASN A 77 6.22 0.36 -8.87
N PRO A 78 5.25 0.18 -9.79
CA PRO A 78 5.46 0.42 -11.22
C PRO A 78 5.71 1.90 -11.58
N MET A 79 5.56 2.82 -10.63
CA MET A 79 5.92 4.23 -10.82
C MET A 79 7.41 4.53 -10.57
N ASN A 80 8.16 3.57 -10.02
CA ASN A 80 9.59 3.75 -9.76
C ASN A 80 10.36 3.95 -11.06
N ARG A 81 11.36 4.84 -11.00
CA ARG A 81 12.27 5.14 -12.10
C ARG A 81 13.58 4.35 -11.97
N ALA A 82 14.38 4.41 -13.01
CA ALA A 82 15.62 3.63 -13.11
C ALA A 82 16.54 3.76 -11.86
N GLU A 83 16.70 4.96 -11.30
CA GLU A 83 17.52 5.16 -10.10
C GLU A 83 17.00 4.41 -8.87
N GLU A 84 15.69 4.39 -8.70
CA GLU A 84 15.04 3.68 -7.60
C GLU A 84 15.08 2.16 -7.84
N LEU A 85 14.82 1.74 -9.09
CA LEU A 85 14.78 0.32 -9.47
C LEU A 85 16.11 -0.41 -9.22
N LYS A 86 17.26 0.29 -9.32
CA LYS A 86 18.57 -0.29 -8.98
C LYS A 86 18.58 -0.90 -7.58
N HIS A 87 18.00 -0.21 -6.61
CA HIS A 87 17.93 -0.71 -5.23
C HIS A 87 17.09 -2.00 -5.12
N TYR A 88 15.95 -2.07 -5.82
CA TYR A 88 15.09 -3.26 -5.81
C TYR A 88 15.65 -4.46 -6.59
N ILE A 89 16.70 -4.26 -7.38
CA ILE A 89 17.45 -5.33 -8.03
C ILE A 89 18.59 -5.80 -7.12
N THR A 90 19.40 -4.85 -6.61
CA THR A 90 20.67 -5.16 -5.92
C THR A 90 20.48 -5.58 -4.47
N ASP A 91 19.61 -4.91 -3.71
CA ASP A 91 19.43 -5.22 -2.28
C ASP A 91 18.90 -6.66 -2.06
N PRO A 92 17.90 -7.15 -2.81
CA PRO A 92 17.43 -8.53 -2.72
C PRO A 92 18.32 -9.55 -3.48
N ASP A 93 19.38 -9.14 -4.16
CA ASP A 93 20.17 -9.97 -5.09
C ASP A 93 19.30 -10.63 -6.17
N ALA A 94 18.37 -9.90 -6.75
CA ALA A 94 17.47 -10.45 -7.76
C ALA A 94 18.19 -10.71 -9.09
N ARG A 95 17.87 -11.82 -9.75
CA ARG A 95 18.42 -12.19 -11.07
C ARG A 95 17.35 -12.29 -12.14
N VAL A 96 16.11 -12.42 -11.73
CA VAL A 96 14.96 -12.53 -12.62
C VAL A 96 13.94 -11.46 -12.28
N ALA A 97 13.34 -10.86 -13.31
CA ALA A 97 12.24 -9.92 -13.15
C ALA A 97 11.06 -10.28 -14.08
N ILE A 98 9.86 -9.89 -13.66
CA ILE A 98 8.66 -9.93 -14.48
C ILE A 98 8.11 -8.51 -14.52
N THR A 99 7.90 -7.97 -15.74
CA THR A 99 7.46 -6.60 -15.96
C THR A 99 6.53 -6.50 -17.16
N SER A 100 5.92 -5.33 -17.38
CA SER A 100 5.17 -5.05 -18.61
C SER A 100 6.01 -4.26 -19.60
N ALA A 101 5.61 -4.30 -20.86
CA ALA A 101 6.35 -3.69 -21.97
C ALA A 101 6.50 -2.17 -21.83
N ASP A 102 5.52 -1.49 -21.21
CA ASP A 102 5.58 -0.05 -20.94
C ASP A 102 6.56 0.30 -19.80
N LEU A 103 6.80 -0.62 -18.86
CA LEU A 103 7.72 -0.45 -17.72
C LEU A 103 9.13 -0.98 -17.99
N ALA A 104 9.27 -1.89 -18.96
CA ALA A 104 10.55 -2.52 -19.29
C ALA A 104 11.68 -1.54 -19.62
N PRO A 105 11.47 -0.40 -20.30
CA PRO A 105 12.54 0.56 -20.59
C PRO A 105 13.20 1.13 -19.33
N GLU A 106 12.44 1.47 -18.29
CA GLU A 106 13.02 1.96 -17.03
C GLU A 106 13.78 0.86 -16.28
N LEU A 107 13.26 -0.37 -16.30
CA LEU A 107 13.90 -1.51 -15.67
C LEU A 107 15.23 -1.87 -16.37
N LEU A 108 15.25 -1.87 -17.69
CA LEU A 108 16.47 -2.09 -18.48
C LEU A 108 17.49 -0.99 -18.26
N LYS A 109 17.07 0.27 -18.27
CA LYS A 109 17.94 1.40 -17.95
C LYS A 109 18.58 1.27 -16.55
N ALA A 110 17.82 0.80 -15.56
CA ALA A 110 18.35 0.50 -14.24
C ALA A 110 19.40 -0.62 -14.31
N ASN A 111 19.05 -1.72 -14.98
CA ASN A 111 19.90 -2.91 -15.12
C ASN A 111 21.24 -2.60 -15.81
N ASP A 112 21.23 -1.81 -16.88
CA ASP A 112 22.43 -1.44 -17.64
C ASP A 112 23.43 -0.61 -16.83
N GLN A 113 22.94 0.13 -15.83
CA GLN A 113 23.76 0.94 -14.94
C GLN A 113 24.39 0.15 -13.78
N LEU A 114 23.99 -1.11 -13.59
CA LEU A 114 24.54 -1.97 -12.53
C LEU A 114 25.85 -2.64 -12.98
N ALA A 115 26.68 -3.03 -12.00
CA ALA A 115 27.81 -3.88 -12.27
C ALA A 115 27.34 -5.24 -12.83
N PRO A 116 28.07 -5.87 -13.75
CA PRO A 116 27.63 -7.12 -14.39
C PRO A 116 27.24 -8.22 -13.39
N ALA A 117 27.93 -8.26 -12.24
CA ALA A 117 27.64 -9.22 -11.17
C ALA A 117 26.28 -8.98 -10.49
N ASP A 118 25.70 -7.79 -10.55
CA ASP A 118 24.47 -7.40 -9.87
C ASP A 118 23.25 -7.32 -10.80
N ARG A 119 23.47 -7.54 -12.11
CA ARG A 119 22.42 -7.42 -13.13
C ARG A 119 21.41 -8.54 -13.09
N LEU A 120 20.18 -8.24 -13.49
CA LEU A 120 19.22 -9.23 -13.93
C LEU A 120 19.76 -10.01 -15.12
N THR A 121 19.54 -11.32 -15.13
CA THR A 121 19.93 -12.21 -16.24
C THR A 121 18.76 -12.52 -17.16
N HIS A 122 17.53 -12.50 -16.62
CA HIS A 122 16.31 -12.79 -17.36
C HIS A 122 15.20 -11.80 -16.98
N ILE A 123 14.44 -11.35 -17.98
CA ILE A 123 13.24 -10.53 -17.78
C ILE A 123 12.10 -11.10 -18.63
N ILE A 124 10.99 -11.44 -17.97
CA ILE A 124 9.75 -11.83 -18.65
C ILE A 124 8.92 -10.56 -18.82
N VAL A 125 8.51 -10.29 -20.06
CA VAL A 125 7.77 -9.09 -20.44
C VAL A 125 6.35 -9.45 -20.86
N THR A 126 5.36 -8.81 -20.23
CA THR A 126 3.94 -9.02 -20.54
C THR A 126 3.31 -7.76 -21.15
N HIS A 127 2.15 -7.92 -21.76
CA HIS A 127 1.32 -6.85 -22.30
C HIS A 127 -0.07 -6.93 -21.69
N TYR A 128 -0.60 -5.83 -21.17
CA TYR A 128 -1.95 -5.79 -20.56
C TYR A 128 -3.02 -6.20 -21.56
N HIS A 129 -2.86 -5.76 -22.83
CA HIS A 129 -3.73 -6.11 -23.94
C HIS A 129 -4.04 -7.61 -24.04
N ASP A 130 -3.06 -8.47 -23.78
CA ASP A 130 -3.20 -9.92 -23.95
C ASP A 130 -4.25 -10.56 -23.02
N GLU A 131 -4.60 -9.87 -21.91
CA GLU A 131 -5.57 -10.34 -20.92
C GLU A 131 -6.82 -9.45 -20.83
N MET A 132 -7.10 -8.62 -21.83
CA MET A 132 -8.27 -7.73 -21.82
C MET A 132 -9.48 -8.28 -22.58
N GLY A 133 -9.33 -9.40 -23.29
CA GLY A 133 -10.37 -9.95 -24.14
C GLY A 133 -10.69 -9.00 -25.32
N ASP A 134 -11.97 -8.84 -25.61
CA ASP A 134 -12.49 -8.00 -26.68
C ASP A 134 -12.79 -6.54 -26.23
N ALA A 135 -12.13 -6.08 -25.16
CA ALA A 135 -12.37 -4.75 -24.58
C ALA A 135 -12.11 -3.58 -25.56
N PHE A 136 -11.33 -3.84 -26.62
CA PHE A 136 -11.06 -2.88 -27.70
C PHE A 136 -12.00 -3.03 -28.91
N ASP A 137 -12.85 -4.06 -28.96
CA ASP A 137 -13.87 -4.21 -29.99
C ASP A 137 -14.91 -3.08 -29.84
N ALA A 138 -15.25 -2.41 -30.95
CA ALA A 138 -16.20 -1.31 -30.95
C ALA A 138 -17.60 -1.73 -30.46
N GLN A 139 -18.02 -2.99 -30.69
CA GLN A 139 -19.29 -3.52 -30.21
C GLN A 139 -19.26 -3.85 -28.71
N ALA A 140 -18.12 -4.27 -28.19
CA ALA A 140 -17.91 -4.58 -26.78
C ALA A 140 -17.45 -3.37 -25.95
N ALA A 141 -17.00 -2.28 -26.60
CA ALA A 141 -16.42 -1.11 -25.93
C ALA A 141 -17.37 -0.46 -24.90
N GLY A 142 -18.67 -0.41 -25.17
CA GLY A 142 -19.68 0.08 -24.22
C GLY A 142 -19.84 -0.81 -22.98
N GLN A 143 -19.42 -2.07 -23.05
CA GLN A 143 -19.47 -3.00 -21.93
C GLN A 143 -18.19 -2.98 -21.10
N ALA A 144 -17.06 -2.67 -21.72
CA ALA A 144 -15.75 -2.63 -21.04
C ALA A 144 -15.55 -1.36 -20.22
N SER A 145 -16.24 -0.27 -20.56
CA SER A 145 -16.11 1.07 -19.94
C SER A 145 -14.67 1.56 -19.84
N LEU A 146 -13.82 1.18 -20.82
CA LEU A 146 -12.41 1.51 -20.86
C LEU A 146 -12.21 3.04 -20.97
N PRO A 147 -11.53 3.69 -19.98
CA PRO A 147 -11.24 5.10 -20.06
C PRO A 147 -10.45 5.44 -21.34
N GLU A 148 -10.86 6.50 -22.06
CA GLU A 148 -10.24 6.88 -23.33
C GLU A 148 -8.73 7.12 -23.17
N ALA A 149 -8.33 7.77 -22.09
CA ALA A 149 -6.93 8.02 -21.76
C ALA A 149 -6.09 6.74 -21.55
N TRP A 150 -6.72 5.59 -21.39
CA TRP A 150 -6.02 4.31 -21.18
C TRP A 150 -5.96 3.46 -22.46
N ARG A 151 -6.65 3.84 -23.54
CA ARG A 151 -6.75 3.05 -24.76
C ARG A 151 -5.38 2.80 -25.39
N ASP A 152 -4.59 3.86 -25.55
CA ASP A 152 -3.24 3.75 -26.10
C ASP A 152 -2.33 2.96 -25.17
N TRP A 153 -2.36 3.26 -23.87
CA TRP A 153 -1.51 2.59 -22.89
C TRP A 153 -1.80 1.08 -22.79
N LEU A 154 -3.06 0.70 -22.65
CA LEU A 154 -3.44 -0.71 -22.47
C LEU A 154 -3.53 -1.45 -23.81
N GLY A 155 -3.87 -0.77 -24.89
CA GLY A 155 -4.11 -1.36 -26.22
C GLY A 155 -2.84 -1.56 -27.05
N THR A 156 -1.77 -0.85 -26.76
CA THR A 156 -0.55 -0.93 -27.55
C THR A 156 0.27 -2.16 -27.17
N ARG A 157 0.52 -3.02 -28.15
CA ARG A 157 1.48 -4.10 -28.01
C ARG A 157 2.84 -3.62 -28.51
N HIS A 158 3.69 -3.24 -27.55
CA HIS A 158 5.06 -2.84 -27.87
C HIS A 158 5.91 -4.07 -28.25
N PRO A 159 6.83 -3.96 -29.21
CA PRO A 159 7.81 -5.01 -29.46
C PRO A 159 8.66 -5.22 -28.21
N LEU A 160 9.16 -6.43 -28.01
CA LEU A 160 10.13 -6.68 -26.95
C LEU A 160 11.33 -5.76 -27.15
N PRO A 161 11.75 -5.05 -26.11
CA PRO A 161 12.96 -4.23 -26.21
C PRO A 161 14.19 -5.14 -26.45
N VAL A 162 15.19 -4.61 -27.12
CA VAL A 162 16.47 -5.30 -27.30
C VAL A 162 17.46 -4.76 -26.28
N SER A 163 18.11 -5.65 -25.52
CA SER A 163 19.16 -5.26 -24.58
C SER A 163 20.28 -6.32 -24.60
N GLU A 164 21.52 -5.86 -24.51
CA GLU A 164 22.68 -6.74 -24.41
C GLU A 164 22.87 -7.21 -22.96
N GLY A 165 23.22 -8.49 -22.79
CA GLY A 165 23.57 -9.04 -21.48
C GLY A 165 22.37 -9.44 -20.58
N VAL A 166 21.14 -9.35 -21.06
CA VAL A 166 19.93 -9.86 -20.40
C VAL A 166 19.04 -10.59 -21.39
N THR A 167 18.53 -11.75 -21.01
CA THR A 167 17.59 -12.54 -21.83
C THR A 167 16.17 -12.02 -21.59
N LEU A 168 15.52 -11.55 -22.68
CA LEU A 168 14.13 -11.12 -22.66
C LEU A 168 13.24 -12.22 -23.21
N MET A 169 12.12 -12.49 -22.55
CA MET A 169 11.14 -13.49 -22.96
C MET A 169 9.74 -12.90 -22.95
N ASP A 170 8.97 -13.13 -24.01
CA ASP A 170 7.55 -12.77 -24.04
C ASP A 170 6.75 -13.63 -23.06
N TRP A 171 5.74 -13.05 -22.43
CA TRP A 171 4.85 -13.75 -21.48
C TRP A 171 4.21 -15.00 -22.07
N LYS A 172 3.76 -14.94 -23.31
CA LYS A 172 3.14 -16.09 -23.99
C LYS A 172 4.13 -17.23 -24.19
N ASP A 173 5.37 -16.89 -24.54
CA ASP A 173 6.45 -17.88 -24.69
C ASP A 173 6.80 -18.49 -23.34
N ALA A 174 6.77 -17.68 -22.27
CA ALA A 174 7.00 -18.17 -20.91
C ALA A 174 5.93 -19.18 -20.45
N LEU A 175 4.69 -19.06 -20.92
CA LEU A 175 3.61 -20.00 -20.63
C LEU A 175 3.58 -21.20 -21.57
N ALA A 176 4.09 -21.08 -22.79
CA ALA A 176 3.98 -22.11 -23.84
C ALA A 176 4.66 -23.43 -23.49
N GLY A 177 5.69 -23.42 -22.64
CA GLY A 177 6.41 -24.62 -22.20
C GLY A 177 5.62 -25.56 -21.30
N GLY A 178 4.47 -25.13 -20.79
CA GLY A 178 3.66 -25.88 -19.85
C GLY A 178 4.37 -26.18 -18.52
N SER A 179 3.83 -27.11 -17.74
CA SER A 179 4.26 -27.42 -16.37
C SER A 179 4.72 -28.89 -16.16
N ALA A 180 4.94 -29.64 -17.23
CA ALA A 180 5.25 -31.07 -17.12
C ALA A 180 6.55 -31.38 -16.35
N ASP A 181 7.51 -30.47 -16.37
CA ASP A 181 8.81 -30.56 -15.72
C ASP A 181 8.92 -29.74 -14.42
N LEU A 182 7.78 -29.25 -13.92
CA LEU A 182 7.75 -28.42 -12.69
C LEU A 182 8.11 -29.29 -11.46
N PRO A 183 9.17 -28.94 -10.71
CA PRO A 183 9.56 -29.66 -9.52
C PRO A 183 8.48 -29.68 -8.43
N PRO A 184 8.51 -30.68 -7.52
CA PRO A 184 7.66 -30.68 -6.34
C PRO A 184 7.85 -29.41 -5.52
N HIS A 185 6.74 -28.88 -4.98
CA HIS A 185 6.78 -27.74 -4.04
C HIS A 185 7.37 -28.18 -2.69
N THR A 186 8.39 -27.49 -2.23
CA THR A 186 9.15 -27.81 -1.01
C THR A 186 9.16 -26.69 0.03
N ALA A 187 8.51 -25.56 -0.25
CA ALA A 187 8.43 -24.48 0.71
C ALA A 187 7.62 -24.88 1.95
N THR A 188 8.11 -24.43 3.09
CA THR A 188 7.48 -24.59 4.41
C THR A 188 6.78 -23.30 4.82
N PRO A 189 5.89 -23.32 5.81
CA PRO A 189 5.27 -22.09 6.33
C PRO A 189 6.27 -21.05 6.82
N GLN A 190 7.47 -21.46 7.23
CA GLN A 190 8.53 -20.61 7.74
C GLN A 190 9.46 -20.04 6.66
N ASP A 191 9.42 -20.55 5.45
CA ASP A 191 10.19 -19.97 4.35
C ASP A 191 9.65 -18.58 3.98
N LEU A 192 10.54 -17.70 3.47
CA LEU A 192 10.14 -16.40 2.98
C LEU A 192 9.23 -16.55 1.76
N ALA A 193 8.15 -15.79 1.74
CA ALA A 193 7.19 -15.73 0.64
C ALA A 193 7.33 -14.41 -0.14
N VAL A 194 7.37 -13.30 0.58
CA VAL A 194 7.40 -11.97 -0.04
C VAL A 194 8.37 -11.05 0.70
N LEU A 195 8.94 -10.12 -0.05
CA LEU A 195 9.86 -9.10 0.44
C LEU A 195 9.39 -7.70 -0.03
N PRO A 196 8.26 -7.21 0.49
CA PRO A 196 7.80 -5.86 0.19
C PRO A 196 8.70 -4.82 0.84
N TYR A 197 8.92 -3.71 0.14
CA TYR A 197 9.78 -2.64 0.63
C TYR A 197 8.96 -1.52 1.25
N THR A 198 9.37 -1.06 2.44
CA THR A 198 8.80 0.10 3.10
C THR A 198 9.69 1.31 2.85
N SER A 199 9.09 2.47 2.58
CA SER A 199 9.80 3.75 2.53
C SER A 199 10.27 4.07 3.94
N GLY A 200 11.48 3.66 4.27
CA GLY A 200 12.11 3.96 5.56
C GLY A 200 12.08 5.46 5.83
N THR A 201 11.87 5.81 7.07
CA THR A 201 11.85 7.23 7.49
C THR A 201 13.24 7.89 7.44
N THR A 202 14.32 7.16 7.11
CA THR A 202 15.71 7.62 7.24
C THR A 202 16.65 7.07 6.16
N GLY A 203 16.22 6.88 4.91
CA GLY A 203 17.12 6.40 3.87
C GLY A 203 16.45 5.53 2.81
N LEU A 204 17.22 4.66 2.17
CA LEU A 204 16.72 3.72 1.17
C LEU A 204 15.62 2.81 1.72
N PRO A 205 14.64 2.42 0.90
CA PRO A 205 13.61 1.47 1.29
C PRO A 205 14.19 0.17 1.87
N LYS A 206 13.53 -0.38 2.88
CA LYS A 206 13.95 -1.63 3.54
C LYS A 206 13.00 -2.75 3.19
N GLY A 207 13.52 -3.91 2.81
CA GLY A 207 12.72 -5.09 2.53
C GLY A 207 12.22 -5.75 3.82
N CYS A 208 10.91 -5.90 3.96
CA CYS A 208 10.26 -6.55 5.09
C CYS A 208 10.15 -8.06 4.82
N MET A 209 10.78 -8.88 5.64
CA MET A 209 10.80 -10.35 5.47
C MET A 209 9.51 -10.98 5.97
N HIS A 210 8.62 -11.36 5.06
CA HIS A 210 7.41 -12.09 5.37
C HIS A 210 7.47 -13.55 4.94
N THR A 211 7.04 -14.43 5.84
CA THR A 211 6.95 -15.88 5.57
C THR A 211 5.61 -16.25 4.96
N HIS A 212 5.52 -17.46 4.41
CA HIS A 212 4.23 -18.02 4.00
C HIS A 212 3.21 -18.03 5.16
N ALA A 213 3.67 -18.33 6.40
CA ALA A 213 2.81 -18.33 7.57
C ALA A 213 2.25 -16.93 7.88
N SER A 214 3.08 -15.88 7.88
CA SER A 214 2.62 -14.52 8.22
C SER A 214 1.63 -13.96 7.17
N ILE A 215 1.90 -14.21 5.88
CA ILE A 215 1.00 -13.81 4.79
C ILE A 215 -0.32 -14.58 4.86
N MET A 216 -0.25 -15.91 5.03
CA MET A 216 -1.47 -16.72 5.08
C MET A 216 -2.29 -16.46 6.33
N HIS A 217 -1.65 -16.16 7.48
CA HIS A 217 -2.37 -15.77 8.68
C HIS A 217 -3.29 -14.57 8.40
N ASN A 218 -2.73 -13.47 7.86
CA ASN A 218 -3.52 -12.27 7.58
C ASN A 218 -4.49 -12.43 6.40
N ALA A 219 -4.17 -13.26 5.42
CA ALA A 219 -5.11 -13.57 4.34
C ALA A 219 -6.37 -14.27 4.88
N VAL A 220 -6.19 -15.28 5.73
CA VAL A 220 -7.28 -16.01 6.40
C VAL A 220 -8.06 -15.08 7.33
N ALA A 221 -7.35 -14.33 8.18
CA ALA A 221 -7.95 -13.40 9.11
C ALA A 221 -8.77 -12.31 8.38
N SER A 222 -8.24 -11.74 7.29
CA SER A 222 -8.97 -10.77 6.44
C SER A 222 -10.21 -11.36 5.80
N SER A 223 -10.13 -12.61 5.32
CA SER A 223 -11.26 -13.33 4.73
C SER A 223 -12.37 -13.55 5.76
N ILE A 224 -12.04 -14.01 6.97
CA ILE A 224 -13.01 -14.23 8.05
C ILE A 224 -13.60 -12.91 8.54
N TRP A 225 -12.75 -11.88 8.77
CA TRP A 225 -13.18 -10.57 9.27
C TRP A 225 -14.15 -9.86 8.33
N GLY A 226 -13.87 -9.92 7.02
CA GLY A 226 -14.73 -9.38 5.97
C GLY A 226 -15.95 -10.25 5.65
N GLY A 227 -16.15 -11.39 6.31
CA GLY A 227 -17.22 -12.33 5.99
C GLY A 227 -17.13 -12.90 4.58
N SER A 228 -15.91 -13.08 4.06
CA SER A 228 -15.69 -13.51 2.68
C SER A 228 -16.13 -14.95 2.45
N THR A 229 -16.89 -15.16 1.38
CA THR A 229 -17.32 -16.47 0.90
C THR A 229 -16.95 -16.65 -0.57
N PHE A 230 -17.15 -17.86 -1.10
CA PHE A 230 -16.94 -18.12 -2.53
C PHE A 230 -17.93 -17.36 -3.44
N GLU A 231 -19.06 -16.89 -2.91
CA GLU A 231 -20.04 -16.13 -3.67
C GLU A 231 -19.64 -14.66 -3.86
N ASN A 232 -18.66 -14.18 -3.10
CA ASN A 232 -18.26 -12.78 -3.15
C ASN A 232 -17.58 -12.40 -4.46
N VAL A 233 -17.82 -11.16 -4.85
CA VAL A 233 -17.13 -10.47 -5.94
C VAL A 233 -16.42 -9.27 -5.34
N VAL A 234 -15.10 -9.23 -5.49
CA VAL A 234 -14.22 -8.26 -4.82
C VAL A 234 -13.63 -7.30 -5.83
N LEU A 235 -13.81 -6.00 -5.66
CA LEU A 235 -13.14 -4.99 -6.48
C LEU A 235 -11.67 -4.85 -6.03
N SER A 236 -10.75 -5.22 -6.90
CA SER A 236 -9.31 -5.20 -6.66
C SER A 236 -8.66 -4.02 -7.38
N VAL A 237 -8.62 -2.87 -6.72
CA VAL A 237 -8.02 -1.64 -7.22
C VAL A 237 -6.88 -1.12 -6.33
N VAL A 238 -6.89 -1.47 -5.04
CA VAL A 238 -5.73 -1.20 -4.18
C VAL A 238 -4.51 -1.93 -4.78
N PRO A 239 -3.37 -1.24 -4.93
CA PRO A 239 -2.23 -1.80 -5.63
C PRO A 239 -1.77 -3.14 -5.04
N MET A 240 -1.66 -4.17 -5.88
CA MET A 240 -1.22 -5.51 -5.48
C MET A 240 0.27 -5.54 -5.09
N PHE A 241 1.07 -4.58 -5.58
CA PHE A 241 2.46 -4.43 -5.14
C PHE A 241 2.56 -3.90 -3.70
N HIS A 242 1.48 -3.32 -3.16
CA HIS A 242 1.37 -2.93 -1.76
C HIS A 242 0.79 -4.06 -0.92
N ILE A 243 1.30 -4.22 0.31
CA ILE A 243 0.94 -5.35 1.19
C ILE A 243 -0.57 -5.47 1.41
N THR A 244 -1.32 -4.37 1.47
CA THR A 244 -2.79 -4.39 1.64
C THR A 244 -3.49 -5.01 0.43
N GLY A 245 -3.16 -4.57 -0.79
CA GLY A 245 -3.74 -5.13 -2.02
C GLY A 245 -3.34 -6.60 -2.21
N MET A 246 -2.10 -6.94 -1.87
CA MET A 246 -1.58 -8.30 -1.95
C MET A 246 -2.31 -9.24 -0.98
N VAL A 247 -2.34 -8.91 0.31
CA VAL A 247 -2.78 -9.83 1.36
C VAL A 247 -4.27 -9.72 1.63
N SER A 248 -4.75 -8.51 1.95
CA SER A 248 -6.14 -8.33 2.39
C SER A 248 -7.15 -8.35 1.24
N VAL A 249 -6.71 -8.10 0.00
CA VAL A 249 -7.58 -8.17 -1.18
C VAL A 249 -7.33 -9.46 -1.94
N MET A 250 -6.15 -9.63 -2.54
CA MET A 250 -5.87 -10.75 -3.44
C MET A 250 -5.83 -12.10 -2.71
N HIS A 251 -4.94 -12.25 -1.72
CA HIS A 251 -4.83 -13.55 -1.01
C HIS A 251 -6.09 -13.93 -0.25
N ALA A 252 -6.76 -12.94 0.38
CA ALA A 252 -8.01 -13.18 1.11
C ALA A 252 -9.14 -13.65 0.17
N ALA A 253 -9.31 -12.99 -0.99
CA ALA A 253 -10.30 -13.39 -2.00
C ALA A 253 -10.02 -14.80 -2.55
N ILE A 254 -8.76 -15.09 -2.90
CA ILE A 254 -8.36 -16.43 -3.39
C ILE A 254 -8.61 -17.50 -2.32
N TYR A 255 -8.34 -17.20 -1.04
CA TYR A 255 -8.61 -18.12 0.06
C TYR A 255 -10.10 -18.44 0.21
N GLY A 256 -10.95 -17.44 0.13
CA GLY A 256 -12.41 -17.58 0.16
C GLY A 256 -13.00 -18.27 -1.07
N GLY A 257 -12.28 -18.32 -2.19
CA GLY A 257 -12.80 -18.78 -3.48
C GLY A 257 -13.64 -17.71 -4.19
N ALA A 258 -13.47 -16.43 -3.86
CA ALA A 258 -14.18 -15.29 -4.42
C ALA A 258 -13.71 -14.96 -5.86
N THR A 259 -14.46 -14.10 -6.56
CA THR A 259 -14.07 -13.54 -7.85
C THR A 259 -13.44 -12.16 -7.65
N LEU A 260 -12.27 -11.93 -8.22
CA LEU A 260 -11.59 -10.63 -8.23
C LEU A 260 -11.92 -9.88 -9.53
N VAL A 261 -12.51 -8.70 -9.42
CA VAL A 261 -12.65 -7.73 -10.52
C VAL A 261 -11.48 -6.77 -10.43
N VAL A 262 -10.54 -6.89 -11.36
CA VAL A 262 -9.25 -6.21 -11.28
C VAL A 262 -9.26 -4.90 -12.06
N MET A 263 -8.81 -3.82 -11.43
CA MET A 263 -8.55 -2.53 -12.07
C MET A 263 -7.05 -2.23 -12.03
N PRO A 264 -6.45 -1.82 -13.17
CA PRO A 264 -5.01 -1.52 -13.22
C PRO A 264 -4.63 -0.25 -12.42
N ARG A 265 -5.51 0.75 -12.43
CA ARG A 265 -5.40 2.03 -11.71
C ARG A 265 -6.78 2.49 -11.28
N TRP A 266 -6.82 3.47 -10.39
CA TRP A 266 -8.08 4.10 -10.01
C TRP A 266 -8.63 4.98 -11.14
N ASP A 267 -9.87 4.77 -11.48
CA ASP A 267 -10.75 5.63 -12.26
C ASP A 267 -12.17 5.48 -11.72
N ARG A 268 -12.79 6.57 -11.29
CA ARG A 268 -14.09 6.53 -10.61
C ARG A 268 -15.24 6.06 -11.50
N GLU A 269 -15.21 6.42 -12.78
CA GLU A 269 -16.27 6.04 -13.73
C GLU A 269 -16.18 4.54 -14.03
N LEU A 270 -14.97 4.04 -14.30
CA LEU A 270 -14.73 2.61 -14.48
C LEU A 270 -15.12 1.83 -13.22
N ALA A 271 -14.76 2.32 -12.02
CA ALA A 271 -15.12 1.67 -10.76
C ALA A 271 -16.64 1.54 -10.60
N GLY A 272 -17.40 2.62 -10.83
CA GLY A 272 -18.85 2.61 -10.79
C GLY A 272 -19.47 1.63 -11.78
N HIS A 273 -18.97 1.58 -13.02
CA HIS A 273 -19.40 0.63 -14.04
C HIS A 273 -19.08 -0.83 -13.65
N LEU A 274 -17.89 -1.11 -13.15
CA LEU A 274 -17.49 -2.47 -12.74
C LEU A 274 -18.31 -2.95 -11.54
N ILE A 275 -18.56 -2.09 -10.55
CA ILE A 275 -19.42 -2.40 -9.39
C ILE A 275 -20.82 -2.80 -9.89
N SER A 276 -21.40 -1.98 -10.75
CA SER A 276 -22.74 -2.22 -11.31
C SER A 276 -22.82 -3.50 -12.14
N ARG A 277 -21.87 -3.69 -13.05
CA ARG A 277 -21.84 -4.79 -14.02
C ARG A 277 -21.59 -6.14 -13.35
N TRP A 278 -20.58 -6.22 -12.50
CA TRP A 278 -20.15 -7.47 -11.90
C TRP A 278 -20.78 -7.74 -10.54
N LYS A 279 -21.69 -6.86 -10.10
CA LYS A 279 -22.35 -6.96 -8.79
C LYS A 279 -21.34 -7.14 -7.67
N VAL A 280 -20.36 -6.24 -7.64
CA VAL A 280 -19.32 -6.25 -6.62
C VAL A 280 -19.93 -6.18 -5.23
N THR A 281 -19.52 -7.10 -4.36
CA THR A 281 -20.00 -7.22 -2.98
C THR A 281 -19.05 -6.60 -1.97
N HIS A 282 -17.74 -6.66 -2.25
CA HIS A 282 -16.69 -6.24 -1.33
C HIS A 282 -15.72 -5.26 -2.00
N TRP A 283 -15.44 -4.17 -1.32
CA TRP A 283 -14.51 -3.17 -1.83
C TRP A 283 -13.61 -2.66 -0.72
N THR A 284 -12.38 -3.19 -0.66
CA THR A 284 -11.29 -2.61 0.14
C THR A 284 -10.67 -1.45 -0.63
N ASN A 285 -10.53 -0.29 0.03
CA ASN A 285 -10.14 0.95 -0.63
C ASN A 285 -9.42 1.92 0.32
N ILE A 286 -9.18 3.14 -0.15
CA ILE A 286 -8.76 4.27 0.67
C ILE A 286 -9.86 5.35 0.64
N PRO A 287 -10.02 6.17 1.68
CA PRO A 287 -11.10 7.16 1.77
C PRO A 287 -11.22 8.08 0.56
N THR A 288 -10.12 8.46 -0.06
CA THR A 288 -10.11 9.31 -1.25
C THR A 288 -10.82 8.68 -2.45
N MET A 289 -10.74 7.35 -2.63
CA MET A 289 -11.46 6.65 -3.70
C MET A 289 -12.97 6.70 -3.47
N VAL A 290 -13.42 6.55 -2.24
CA VAL A 290 -14.85 6.64 -1.88
C VAL A 290 -15.37 8.05 -2.13
N ILE A 291 -14.65 9.07 -1.68
CA ILE A 291 -15.00 10.48 -1.88
C ILE A 291 -15.10 10.80 -3.37
N ASP A 292 -14.13 10.33 -4.16
CA ASP A 292 -14.08 10.58 -5.59
C ASP A 292 -15.22 9.87 -6.33
N LEU A 293 -15.54 8.62 -5.99
CA LEU A 293 -16.69 7.90 -6.56
C LEU A 293 -18.02 8.59 -6.24
N LEU A 294 -18.26 8.96 -4.97
CA LEU A 294 -19.46 9.68 -4.55
C LEU A 294 -19.56 11.09 -5.14
N GLY A 295 -18.42 11.66 -5.59
CA GLY A 295 -18.33 12.94 -6.29
C GLY A 295 -18.49 12.84 -7.81
N SER A 296 -18.67 11.63 -8.38
CA SER A 296 -18.90 11.47 -9.81
C SER A 296 -20.23 12.13 -10.21
N PRO A 297 -20.28 12.92 -11.30
CA PRO A 297 -21.52 13.45 -11.85
C PRO A 297 -22.46 12.34 -12.33
N ASN A 298 -21.92 11.16 -12.63
CA ASN A 298 -22.67 9.99 -13.12
C ASN A 298 -23.03 9.01 -12.00
N PHE A 299 -22.71 9.32 -10.73
CA PHE A 299 -22.87 8.39 -9.62
C PHE A 299 -24.30 7.81 -9.52
N ALA A 300 -25.32 8.61 -9.80
CA ALA A 300 -26.72 8.18 -9.78
C ALA A 300 -27.07 7.09 -10.83
N SER A 301 -26.22 6.90 -11.85
CA SER A 301 -26.38 5.85 -12.86
C SER A 301 -25.72 4.51 -12.45
N PHE A 302 -24.92 4.50 -11.40
CA PHE A 302 -24.24 3.29 -10.93
C PHE A 302 -25.11 2.53 -9.93
N ASP A 303 -25.29 1.24 -10.17
CA ASP A 303 -25.93 0.34 -9.21
C ASP A 303 -24.92 -0.21 -8.22
N VAL A 304 -24.87 0.41 -7.04
CA VAL A 304 -24.01 0.02 -5.92
C VAL A 304 -24.72 -0.85 -4.88
N SER A 305 -25.95 -1.28 -5.14
CA SER A 305 -26.80 -2.02 -4.19
C SER A 305 -26.26 -3.40 -3.82
N SER A 306 -25.34 -3.95 -4.62
CA SER A 306 -24.68 -5.22 -4.36
C SER A 306 -23.58 -5.13 -3.29
N LEU A 307 -23.09 -3.92 -2.96
CA LEU A 307 -22.05 -3.74 -1.96
C LEU A 307 -22.57 -4.11 -0.56
N VAL A 308 -21.90 -5.02 0.11
CA VAL A 308 -22.18 -5.43 1.49
C VAL A 308 -21.03 -5.09 2.44
N TYR A 309 -19.82 -4.96 1.91
CA TYR A 309 -18.64 -4.58 2.67
C TYR A 309 -17.87 -3.45 1.97
N ILE A 310 -17.58 -2.41 2.72
CA ILE A 310 -16.69 -1.33 2.31
C ILE A 310 -15.76 -1.00 3.49
N GLY A 311 -14.47 -0.99 3.24
CA GLY A 311 -13.50 -0.71 4.30
C GLY A 311 -12.11 -0.47 3.75
N GLY A 312 -11.20 -0.14 4.63
CA GLY A 312 -9.81 0.11 4.25
C GLY A 312 -9.07 0.95 5.28
N GLY A 313 -7.97 1.54 4.85
CA GLY A 313 -7.11 2.27 5.76
C GLY A 313 -6.17 3.22 5.04
N GLY A 314 -5.07 3.55 5.70
CA GLY A 314 -4.07 4.48 5.18
C GLY A 314 -4.36 5.95 5.49
N ALA A 315 -5.61 6.30 5.77
CA ALA A 315 -6.09 7.58 6.29
C ALA A 315 -7.42 7.38 7.00
N ALA A 316 -7.80 8.29 7.89
CA ALA A 316 -9.11 8.27 8.52
C ALA A 316 -10.21 8.68 7.51
N MET A 317 -11.38 8.03 7.58
CA MET A 317 -12.56 8.40 6.79
C MET A 317 -13.18 9.67 7.36
N PRO A 318 -13.41 10.73 6.57
CA PRO A 318 -14.10 11.91 7.04
C PRO A 318 -15.51 11.56 7.55
N GLN A 319 -15.87 12.08 8.72
CA GLN A 319 -17.12 11.75 9.40
C GLN A 319 -18.36 11.99 8.52
N ALA A 320 -18.41 13.13 7.81
CA ALA A 320 -19.53 13.45 6.92
C ALA A 320 -19.69 12.43 5.77
N VAL A 321 -18.59 11.87 5.28
CA VAL A 321 -18.61 10.85 4.21
C VAL A 321 -19.08 9.51 4.78
N ALA A 322 -18.56 9.11 5.95
CA ALA A 322 -18.99 7.89 6.63
C ALA A 322 -20.50 7.93 6.97
N GLN A 323 -20.99 9.08 7.44
CA GLN A 323 -22.40 9.30 7.71
C GLN A 323 -23.25 9.19 6.43
N ARG A 324 -22.83 9.83 5.33
CA ARG A 324 -23.51 9.73 4.03
C ARG A 324 -23.60 8.28 3.53
N LEU A 325 -22.50 7.51 3.64
CA LEU A 325 -22.50 6.09 3.26
C LEU A 325 -23.55 5.29 4.05
N TRP A 326 -23.64 5.54 5.35
CA TRP A 326 -24.61 4.86 6.21
C TRP A 326 -26.05 5.27 5.91
N GLU A 327 -26.34 6.58 5.85
CA GLU A 327 -27.70 7.08 5.68
C GLU A 327 -28.29 6.79 4.30
N GLN A 328 -27.47 6.85 3.24
CA GLN A 328 -27.96 6.70 1.87
C GLN A 328 -27.84 5.28 1.34
N TYR A 329 -26.87 4.50 1.81
CA TYR A 329 -26.53 3.19 1.23
C TYR A 329 -26.53 2.05 2.26
N GLY A 330 -26.70 2.34 3.55
CA GLY A 330 -26.63 1.34 4.62
C GLY A 330 -25.24 0.73 4.81
N LEU A 331 -24.19 1.38 4.26
CA LEU A 331 -22.81 0.90 4.29
C LEU A 331 -22.03 1.55 5.42
N ARG A 332 -21.45 0.73 6.30
CA ARG A 332 -20.50 1.18 7.32
C ARG A 332 -19.08 1.04 6.80
N PHE A 333 -18.31 2.11 6.85
CA PHE A 333 -16.90 2.06 6.46
C PHE A 333 -16.08 1.45 7.60
N ALA A 334 -15.56 0.24 7.38
CA ALA A 334 -14.70 -0.44 8.34
C ALA A 334 -13.25 0.06 8.20
N GLU A 335 -12.85 1.01 9.06
CA GLU A 335 -11.46 1.46 9.10
C GLU A 335 -10.55 0.37 9.64
N GLY A 336 -9.36 0.25 9.05
CA GLY A 336 -8.31 -0.67 9.47
C GLY A 336 -6.94 0.01 9.49
N TYR A 337 -6.05 -0.53 10.29
CA TYR A 337 -4.68 -0.07 10.45
C TYR A 337 -3.71 -1.22 10.29
N GLY A 338 -2.61 -0.94 9.63
CA GLY A 338 -1.51 -1.86 9.46
C GLY A 338 -0.34 -1.23 8.72
N LEU A 339 0.76 -1.92 8.77
CA LEU A 339 2.04 -1.53 8.19
C LEU A 339 2.53 -2.60 7.24
N THR A 340 3.58 -2.30 6.47
CA THR A 340 4.26 -3.33 5.68
C THR A 340 4.78 -4.43 6.59
N GLU A 341 5.27 -4.07 7.76
CA GLU A 341 5.82 -4.94 8.80
C GLU A 341 4.78 -5.86 9.46
N THR A 342 3.48 -5.57 9.31
CA THR A 342 2.39 -6.36 9.91
C THR A 342 1.58 -7.18 8.88
N ALA A 343 2.10 -7.36 7.66
CA ALA A 343 1.42 -8.05 6.55
C ALA A 343 0.00 -7.50 6.28
N ALA A 344 -0.19 -6.18 6.26
CA ALA A 344 -1.45 -5.45 6.20
C ALA A 344 -2.14 -5.35 7.56
N PRO A 345 -3.47 -5.58 7.80
CA PRO A 345 -4.07 -5.09 9.02
C PRO A 345 -3.55 -5.80 10.28
N SER A 346 -3.21 -4.98 11.26
CA SER A 346 -2.99 -5.38 12.66
C SER A 346 -4.19 -5.02 13.54
N HIS A 347 -4.99 -4.03 13.10
CA HIS A 347 -6.25 -3.62 13.72
C HIS A 347 -7.30 -3.40 12.63
N SER A 348 -8.54 -3.69 12.94
CA SER A 348 -9.67 -3.40 12.06
C SER A 348 -10.94 -3.22 12.87
N ASN A 349 -11.82 -2.35 12.40
CA ASN A 349 -13.15 -2.23 12.98
C ASN A 349 -13.98 -3.48 12.70
N PRO A 350 -14.70 -4.02 13.70
CA PRO A 350 -15.72 -5.02 13.45
C PRO A 350 -16.81 -4.44 12.54
N HIS A 351 -17.33 -5.24 11.61
CA HIS A 351 -18.30 -4.77 10.62
C HIS A 351 -19.61 -4.26 11.24
N ASP A 352 -20.05 -4.88 12.30
CA ASP A 352 -21.30 -4.59 13.03
C ASP A 352 -21.14 -3.54 14.16
N ALA A 353 -19.91 -3.25 14.57
CA ALA A 353 -19.57 -2.36 15.68
C ALA A 353 -18.45 -1.36 15.32
N THR A 354 -18.56 -0.70 14.16
CA THR A 354 -17.55 0.27 13.72
C THR A 354 -17.58 1.54 14.56
N LYS A 355 -16.41 2.00 15.03
CA LYS A 355 -16.18 3.36 15.51
C LYS A 355 -15.51 4.19 14.41
N GLN A 356 -15.95 5.44 14.25
CA GLN A 356 -15.38 6.34 13.25
C GLN A 356 -14.03 6.91 13.71
N GLN A 357 -13.13 7.19 12.76
CA GLN A 357 -11.78 7.72 13.01
C GLN A 357 -10.99 6.87 14.01
N CYS A 358 -11.15 5.57 13.92
CA CYS A 358 -10.65 4.58 14.84
C CYS A 358 -9.93 3.48 14.06
N LEU A 359 -8.80 3.00 14.57
CA LEU A 359 -8.06 1.89 13.98
C LEU A 359 -8.81 0.56 14.08
N GLY A 360 -9.78 0.47 14.99
CA GLY A 360 -10.48 -0.74 15.36
C GLY A 360 -9.86 -1.45 16.57
N ILE A 361 -10.17 -2.72 16.69
CA ILE A 361 -9.61 -3.61 17.73
C ILE A 361 -8.48 -4.46 17.14
N PRO A 362 -7.60 -5.05 17.95
CA PRO A 362 -6.54 -5.93 17.47
C PRO A 362 -7.10 -7.07 16.61
N PHE A 363 -6.41 -7.30 15.49
CA PHE A 363 -6.77 -8.35 14.54
C PHE A 363 -6.52 -9.74 15.15
N MET A 364 -7.03 -10.80 14.53
CA MET A 364 -6.91 -12.16 15.07
C MET A 364 -5.48 -12.50 15.51
N ASN A 365 -5.34 -12.99 16.75
CA ASN A 365 -4.06 -13.36 17.38
C ASN A 365 -3.01 -12.22 17.45
N CYS A 366 -3.42 -10.97 17.32
CA CYS A 366 -2.56 -9.82 17.53
C CYS A 366 -2.67 -9.36 18.99
N ASP A 367 -1.58 -9.46 19.74
CA ASP A 367 -1.42 -8.80 21.04
C ASP A 367 -0.92 -7.38 20.78
N SER A 368 -1.74 -6.38 21.06
CA SER A 368 -1.42 -4.98 20.83
C SER A 368 -1.49 -4.19 22.13
N ARG A 369 -0.47 -3.39 22.43
CA ARG A 369 -0.36 -2.64 23.68
C ARG A 369 0.10 -1.22 23.42
N ILE A 370 -0.08 -0.37 24.43
CA ILE A 370 0.41 1.01 24.45
C ILE A 370 1.52 1.10 25.49
N ILE A 371 2.69 1.61 25.07
CA ILE A 371 3.84 1.78 25.96
C ILE A 371 4.34 3.22 25.98
N ASP A 372 4.96 3.62 27.07
CA ASP A 372 5.79 4.83 27.09
C ASP A 372 7.03 4.62 26.19
N PRO A 373 7.23 5.44 25.15
CA PRO A 373 8.32 5.22 24.18
C PRO A 373 9.72 5.41 24.76
N LEU A 374 9.85 6.02 25.96
CA LEU A 374 11.13 6.27 26.64
C LEU A 374 11.47 5.19 27.68
N THR A 375 10.49 4.85 28.51
CA THR A 375 10.67 3.86 29.59
C THR A 375 10.40 2.44 29.13
N LEU A 376 9.71 2.27 27.99
CA LEU A 376 9.23 1.01 27.41
C LEU A 376 8.26 0.24 28.34
N GLN A 377 7.68 0.93 29.33
CA GLN A 377 6.67 0.34 30.23
C GLN A 377 5.29 0.45 29.60
N GLU A 378 4.47 -0.57 29.82
CA GLU A 378 3.07 -0.53 29.41
C GLU A 378 2.32 0.56 30.17
N LEU A 379 1.49 1.33 29.44
CA LEU A 379 0.70 2.41 29.99
C LEU A 379 -0.71 1.95 30.34
N PRO A 380 -1.36 2.55 31.36
CA PRO A 380 -2.76 2.32 31.65
C PRO A 380 -3.66 2.63 30.44
N GLN A 381 -4.79 1.94 30.38
CA GLN A 381 -5.83 2.18 29.40
C GLN A 381 -6.27 3.65 29.37
N GLY A 382 -6.40 4.22 28.18
CA GLY A 382 -6.74 5.63 27.96
C GLY A 382 -5.52 6.56 27.85
N GLU A 383 -4.35 6.17 28.34
CA GLU A 383 -3.13 6.96 28.20
C GLU A 383 -2.55 6.84 26.79
N GLN A 384 -1.83 7.89 26.36
CA GLN A 384 -1.22 7.95 25.06
C GLN A 384 0.24 7.49 25.08
N GLY A 385 0.58 6.56 24.20
CA GLY A 385 1.93 6.04 24.04
C GLY A 385 2.17 5.42 22.67
N GLU A 386 3.28 4.71 22.49
CA GLU A 386 3.60 3.99 21.27
C GLU A 386 2.78 2.71 21.18
N ILE A 387 2.18 2.47 20.02
CA ILE A 387 1.48 1.21 19.71
C ILE A 387 2.54 0.16 19.38
N ILE A 388 2.55 -0.93 20.15
CA ILE A 388 3.39 -2.10 19.88
C ILE A 388 2.53 -3.32 19.60
N MET A 389 3.05 -4.26 18.82
CA MET A 389 2.28 -5.41 18.34
C MET A 389 3.10 -6.69 18.33
N SER A 390 2.49 -7.77 18.75
CA SER A 390 3.02 -9.13 18.66
C SER A 390 1.97 -10.05 18.03
N GLY A 391 2.37 -10.94 17.14
CA GLY A 391 1.44 -11.86 16.50
C GLY A 391 2.01 -12.56 15.26
N PRO A 392 1.30 -13.56 14.74
CA PRO A 392 1.77 -14.36 13.61
C PRO A 392 1.97 -13.57 12.30
N GLN A 393 1.31 -12.43 12.16
CA GLN A 393 1.40 -11.54 10.99
C GLN A 393 2.65 -10.67 10.98
N ILE A 394 3.36 -10.57 12.12
CA ILE A 394 4.54 -9.70 12.23
C ILE A 394 5.68 -10.27 11.37
N PHE A 395 6.37 -9.38 10.67
CA PHE A 395 7.51 -9.73 9.85
C PHE A 395 8.69 -10.27 10.69
N ARG A 396 9.63 -10.97 10.04
CA ARG A 396 10.82 -11.48 10.73
C ARG A 396 11.92 -10.46 10.97
N GLY A 397 11.79 -9.28 10.37
CA GLY A 397 12.79 -8.22 10.40
C GLY A 397 13.08 -7.69 9.00
N TYR A 398 14.04 -6.77 8.90
CA TYR A 398 14.43 -6.14 7.65
C TYR A 398 15.58 -6.90 6.97
N TRP A 399 15.42 -7.16 5.67
CA TRP A 399 16.39 -7.88 4.85
C TRP A 399 17.77 -7.21 4.91
N LYS A 400 18.81 -8.00 5.26
CA LYS A 400 20.21 -7.53 5.40
C LYS A 400 20.40 -6.31 6.32
N ARG A 401 19.50 -6.08 7.28
CA ARG A 401 19.55 -4.94 8.21
C ARG A 401 19.34 -5.41 9.65
N PRO A 402 20.32 -6.14 10.25
CA PRO A 402 20.19 -6.68 11.60
C PRO A 402 20.00 -5.58 12.66
N ASP A 403 20.73 -4.45 12.55
CA ASP A 403 20.62 -3.33 13.50
C ASP A 403 19.22 -2.71 13.46
N ALA A 404 18.70 -2.41 12.26
CA ALA A 404 17.34 -1.87 12.11
C ALA A 404 16.27 -2.88 12.57
N THR A 405 16.56 -4.18 12.47
CA THR A 405 15.68 -5.23 12.99
C THR A 405 15.68 -5.22 14.51
N ALA A 406 16.85 -5.16 15.13
CA ALA A 406 16.99 -5.10 16.60
C ALA A 406 16.25 -3.87 17.17
N ASP A 407 16.39 -2.70 16.52
CA ASP A 407 15.72 -1.46 16.92
C ASP A 407 14.20 -1.52 16.79
N ALA A 408 13.69 -2.40 15.92
CA ALA A 408 12.26 -2.52 15.63
C ALA A 408 11.49 -3.41 16.62
N PHE A 409 12.19 -4.11 17.51
CA PHE A 409 11.57 -5.03 18.45
C PHE A 409 11.97 -4.75 19.90
N ILE A 410 11.04 -5.08 20.81
CA ILE A 410 11.30 -5.13 22.25
C ILE A 410 10.72 -6.42 22.84
N GLU A 411 11.33 -6.87 23.93
CA GLU A 411 10.79 -7.98 24.72
C GLU A 411 9.96 -7.42 25.88
N LEU A 412 8.70 -7.91 26.01
CA LEU A 412 7.80 -7.56 27.10
C LEU A 412 6.99 -8.81 27.49
N ASP A 413 6.95 -9.16 28.77
CA ASP A 413 6.26 -10.35 29.31
C ASP A 413 6.60 -11.66 28.57
N GLY A 414 7.86 -11.82 28.16
CA GLY A 414 8.33 -13.00 27.43
C GLY A 414 7.85 -13.14 25.99
N LYS A 415 7.33 -12.06 25.41
CA LYS A 415 6.93 -11.97 23.99
C LYS A 415 7.74 -10.88 23.29
N SER A 416 8.03 -11.10 22.02
CA SER A 416 8.63 -10.11 21.16
C SER A 416 7.55 -9.22 20.54
N PHE A 417 7.65 -7.91 20.73
CA PHE A 417 6.75 -6.92 20.17
C PHE A 417 7.45 -6.05 19.14
N PHE A 418 6.82 -5.89 18.00
CA PHE A 418 7.22 -4.93 16.98
C PHE A 418 6.77 -3.51 17.41
N ARG A 419 7.70 -2.57 17.32
CA ARG A 419 7.49 -1.15 17.59
C ARG A 419 7.02 -0.44 16.31
N SER A 420 5.77 0.02 16.31
CA SER A 420 5.21 0.67 15.11
C SER A 420 5.79 2.04 14.81
N GLY A 421 6.26 2.74 15.83
CA GLY A 421 6.61 4.16 15.76
C GLY A 421 5.38 5.07 15.61
N ASP A 422 4.18 4.53 15.72
CA ASP A 422 2.91 5.27 15.71
C ASP A 422 2.42 5.44 17.15
N LEU A 423 1.96 6.63 17.47
CA LEU A 423 1.41 6.95 18.77
C LEU A 423 -0.10 6.80 18.76
N GLY A 424 -0.62 6.26 19.83
CA GLY A 424 -2.04 6.04 19.97
C GLY A 424 -2.47 5.83 21.41
N ARG A 425 -3.72 5.52 21.57
CA ARG A 425 -4.34 5.13 22.85
C ARG A 425 -5.38 4.06 22.60
N VAL A 426 -5.73 3.32 23.64
CA VAL A 426 -6.85 2.37 23.64
C VAL A 426 -7.94 2.89 24.55
N ASP A 427 -9.21 2.84 24.10
CA ASP A 427 -10.36 3.25 24.90
C ASP A 427 -10.89 2.10 25.80
N GLU A 428 -11.92 2.41 26.57
CA GLU A 428 -12.55 1.47 27.52
C GLU A 428 -13.17 0.24 26.86
N ASP A 429 -13.54 0.32 25.57
CA ASP A 429 -14.09 -0.78 24.79
C ASP A 429 -13.01 -1.58 24.05
N GLY A 430 -11.72 -1.23 24.19
CA GLY A 430 -10.59 -1.90 23.55
C GLY A 430 -10.30 -1.43 22.12
N TYR A 431 -10.86 -0.31 21.69
CA TYR A 431 -10.58 0.27 20.39
C TYR A 431 -9.36 1.16 20.42
N PHE A 432 -8.51 0.99 19.43
CA PHE A 432 -7.27 1.76 19.26
C PHE A 432 -7.50 2.99 18.38
N PHE A 433 -6.90 4.10 18.78
CA PHE A 433 -6.92 5.37 18.06
C PHE A 433 -5.49 5.82 17.81
N ILE A 434 -5.19 6.20 16.58
CA ILE A 434 -3.91 6.82 16.25
C ILE A 434 -3.97 8.31 16.59
N THR A 435 -2.91 8.83 17.16
CA THR A 435 -2.81 10.26 17.50
C THR A 435 -1.72 10.94 16.69
N ASP A 436 -0.54 10.32 16.49
CA ASP A 436 0.54 10.84 15.64
C ASP A 436 1.61 9.75 15.37
N ARG A 437 2.73 10.18 14.77
CA ARG A 437 3.94 9.37 14.60
C ARG A 437 5.06 9.88 15.49
N LEU A 438 5.72 8.98 16.20
CA LEU A 438 6.81 9.30 17.13
C LEU A 438 7.91 10.16 16.48
N LYS A 439 8.24 9.89 15.22
CA LYS A 439 9.27 10.61 14.45
C LYS A 439 8.85 12.01 13.98
N ARG A 440 7.58 12.39 14.14
CA ARG A 440 7.08 13.73 13.82
C ARG A 440 7.03 14.64 15.04
N MET A 441 7.23 14.10 16.24
CA MET A 441 7.17 14.87 17.48
C MET A 441 8.13 16.07 17.43
N ILE A 442 7.62 17.24 17.70
CA ILE A 442 8.39 18.49 17.81
C ILE A 442 8.63 18.77 19.28
N ASN A 443 9.90 18.94 19.67
CA ASN A 443 10.26 19.28 21.03
C ASN A 443 10.41 20.80 21.22
N ALA A 444 9.29 21.48 21.44
CA ALA A 444 9.26 22.91 21.61
C ALA A 444 9.55 23.31 23.08
N SER A 445 10.78 23.65 23.42
CA SER A 445 11.21 24.02 24.79
C SER A 445 10.92 22.94 25.86
N GLY A 446 11.08 21.66 25.52
CA GLY A 446 10.76 20.54 26.42
C GLY A 446 9.30 20.08 26.37
N PHE A 447 8.41 20.83 25.73
CA PHE A 447 7.03 20.41 25.49
C PHE A 447 6.93 19.60 24.19
N LYS A 448 6.30 18.43 24.27
CA LYS A 448 6.04 17.59 23.12
C LYS A 448 4.85 18.13 22.34
N VAL A 449 5.05 18.49 21.09
CA VAL A 449 3.99 18.90 20.16
C VAL A 449 3.81 17.83 19.11
N TRP A 450 2.57 17.42 18.95
CA TRP A 450 2.19 16.38 17.98
C TRP A 450 1.62 17.05 16.73
N PRO A 451 2.32 16.98 15.57
CA PRO A 451 1.89 17.61 14.33
C PRO A 451 0.47 17.29 13.92
N ALA A 452 0.02 16.04 14.03
CA ALA A 452 -1.34 15.65 13.64
C ALA A 452 -2.42 16.33 14.50
N GLU A 453 -2.17 16.57 15.78
CA GLU A 453 -3.08 17.32 16.65
C GLU A 453 -3.24 18.77 16.20
N VAL A 454 -2.12 19.41 15.87
CA VAL A 454 -2.11 20.77 15.36
C VAL A 454 -2.79 20.85 13.99
N GLU A 455 -2.48 19.93 13.09
CA GLU A 455 -3.12 19.81 11.77
C GLU A 455 -4.65 19.68 11.89
N ALA A 456 -5.14 18.78 12.77
CA ALA A 456 -6.56 18.57 13.00
C ALA A 456 -7.29 19.83 13.48
N LEU A 457 -6.65 20.63 14.33
CA LEU A 457 -7.20 21.90 14.78
C LEU A 457 -7.18 22.93 13.66
N MET A 458 -6.10 23.01 12.88
CA MET A 458 -5.98 23.95 11.76
C MET A 458 -7.00 23.69 10.65
N PHE A 459 -7.41 22.44 10.41
CA PHE A 459 -8.49 22.14 9.45
C PHE A 459 -9.85 22.75 9.79
N ARG A 460 -10.06 23.23 11.03
CA ARG A 460 -11.27 23.97 11.41
C ARG A 460 -11.27 25.42 10.91
N HIS A 461 -10.13 25.92 10.47
CA HIS A 461 -10.03 27.27 9.92
C HIS A 461 -10.64 27.34 8.52
N PRO A 462 -11.56 28.28 8.22
CA PRO A 462 -12.32 28.29 6.96
C PRO A 462 -11.46 28.50 5.71
N ALA A 463 -10.32 29.17 5.84
CA ALA A 463 -9.41 29.43 4.72
C ALA A 463 -8.47 28.27 4.38
N ILE A 464 -8.30 27.28 5.28
CA ILE A 464 -7.32 26.21 5.10
C ILE A 464 -7.93 25.05 4.33
N GLN A 465 -7.28 24.64 3.24
CA GLN A 465 -7.61 23.45 2.47
C GLN A 465 -6.79 22.25 2.95
N GLU A 466 -5.46 22.42 3.08
CA GLU A 466 -4.53 21.41 3.59
C GLU A 466 -3.48 22.06 4.47
N ALA A 467 -3.01 21.35 5.49
CA ALA A 467 -1.92 21.77 6.35
C ALA A 467 -1.00 20.58 6.64
N CYS A 468 0.30 20.86 6.72
CA CYS A 468 1.32 19.93 7.19
C CYS A 468 2.20 20.65 8.20
N ILE A 469 2.31 20.09 9.39
CA ILE A 469 3.12 20.63 10.48
C ILE A 469 4.49 19.97 10.48
N ILE A 470 5.53 20.79 10.54
CA ILE A 470 6.93 20.38 10.62
C ILE A 470 7.66 21.14 11.72
N SER A 471 8.81 20.62 12.12
CA SER A 471 9.75 21.33 13.01
C SER A 471 10.54 22.38 12.24
N THR A 472 10.78 23.53 12.86
CA THR A 472 11.77 24.50 12.40
C THR A 472 12.70 24.88 13.56
N ARG A 473 13.94 25.27 13.26
CA ARG A 473 14.90 25.68 14.29
C ARG A 473 14.50 27.01 14.90
N ASP A 474 14.60 27.10 16.23
CA ASP A 474 14.37 28.29 17.01
C ASP A 474 15.55 28.49 17.97
N ALA A 475 16.17 29.64 17.93
CA ALA A 475 17.37 29.94 18.73
C ALA A 475 17.14 29.87 20.25
N TYR A 476 15.90 30.13 20.71
CA TYR A 476 15.52 30.12 22.12
C TYR A 476 14.90 28.77 22.55
N ARG A 477 14.13 28.14 21.66
CA ARG A 477 13.31 26.96 21.98
C ARG A 477 13.94 25.64 21.53
N GLY A 478 15.04 25.69 20.77
CA GLY A 478 15.60 24.55 20.08
C GLY A 478 14.81 24.21 18.82
N GLU A 479 13.56 23.77 19.01
CA GLU A 479 12.59 23.52 17.93
C GLU A 479 11.34 24.37 18.13
N SER A 480 10.71 24.75 17.03
CA SER A 480 9.44 25.47 16.99
C SER A 480 8.51 24.87 15.94
N VAL A 481 7.22 25.11 16.09
CA VAL A 481 6.19 24.58 15.21
C VAL A 481 6.05 25.48 13.99
N LYS A 482 6.16 24.87 12.79
CA LYS A 482 5.92 25.52 11.51
C LYS A 482 4.81 24.83 10.77
N ALA A 483 3.86 25.61 10.21
CA ALA A 483 2.79 25.12 9.37
C ALA A 483 3.06 25.42 7.88
N VAL A 484 3.01 24.40 7.04
CA VAL A 484 2.99 24.51 5.57
C VAL A 484 1.55 24.35 5.13
N VAL A 485 0.95 25.38 4.54
CA VAL A 485 -0.50 25.50 4.36
C VAL A 485 -0.86 25.69 2.89
N VAL A 486 -1.86 24.96 2.43
CA VAL A 486 -2.57 25.20 1.16
C VAL A 486 -3.87 25.91 1.48
N LEU A 487 -4.06 27.10 0.94
CA LEU A 487 -5.29 27.87 1.10
C LEU A 487 -6.37 27.41 0.12
N ARG A 488 -7.62 27.47 0.54
CA ARG A 488 -8.78 27.32 -0.37
C ARG A 488 -8.75 28.44 -1.42
N ALA A 489 -9.24 28.16 -2.62
CA ALA A 489 -9.21 29.10 -3.74
C ALA A 489 -9.79 30.48 -3.39
N ALA A 490 -10.89 30.53 -2.63
CA ALA A 490 -11.55 31.78 -2.21
C ALA A 490 -10.74 32.60 -1.18
N ALA A 491 -9.75 31.99 -0.52
CA ALA A 491 -8.93 32.64 0.51
C ALA A 491 -7.56 33.08 -0.01
N LYS A 492 -7.18 32.66 -1.22
CA LYS A 492 -5.91 33.06 -1.84
C LYS A 492 -5.88 34.56 -2.09
N GLY A 493 -4.81 35.21 -1.63
CA GLY A 493 -4.60 36.66 -1.75
C GLY A 493 -5.35 37.54 -0.75
N THR A 494 -6.21 36.96 0.09
CA THR A 494 -6.95 37.70 1.14
C THR A 494 -6.56 37.29 2.55
N THR A 495 -6.09 36.06 2.75
CA THR A 495 -5.66 35.53 4.04
C THR A 495 -4.14 35.64 4.17
N THR A 496 -3.67 36.16 5.30
CA THR A 496 -2.26 36.35 5.61
C THR A 496 -1.73 35.27 6.56
N GLU A 497 -0.40 35.07 6.58
CA GLU A 497 0.25 34.15 7.52
C GLU A 497 -0.02 34.54 8.96
N GLU A 498 -0.02 35.87 9.26
CA GLU A 498 -0.28 36.40 10.58
C GLU A 498 -1.70 36.14 11.07
N GLU A 499 -2.70 36.22 10.20
CA GLU A 499 -4.09 35.86 10.53
C GLU A 499 -4.22 34.37 10.92
N ILE A 500 -3.54 33.48 10.20
CA ILE A 500 -3.52 32.05 10.56
C ILE A 500 -2.84 31.83 11.91
N ILE A 501 -1.69 32.47 12.15
CA ILE A 501 -0.97 32.40 13.43
C ILE A 501 -1.84 32.90 14.59
N ASN A 502 -2.51 34.05 14.42
CA ASN A 502 -3.36 34.63 15.45
C ASN A 502 -4.56 33.74 15.75
N TRP A 503 -5.20 33.20 14.72
CA TRP A 503 -6.28 32.24 14.91
C TRP A 503 -5.79 30.99 15.67
N CYS A 504 -4.64 30.42 15.29
CA CYS A 504 -4.06 29.29 15.99
C CYS A 504 -3.73 29.63 17.46
N LYS A 505 -3.22 30.80 17.72
CA LYS A 505 -2.90 31.29 19.08
C LYS A 505 -4.14 31.39 19.98
N GLU A 506 -5.28 31.73 19.42
CA GLU A 506 -6.56 31.80 20.14
C GLU A 506 -7.18 30.42 20.40
N ASN A 507 -6.89 29.45 19.54
CA ASN A 507 -7.53 28.14 19.56
C ASN A 507 -6.63 27.00 20.07
N MET A 508 -5.36 27.28 20.40
CA MET A 508 -4.38 26.27 20.81
C MET A 508 -3.55 26.75 22.01
N ALA A 509 -3.03 25.79 22.77
CA ALA A 509 -2.11 26.08 23.86
C ALA A 509 -0.83 26.77 23.34
N ALA A 510 -0.24 27.63 24.17
CA ALA A 510 0.88 28.52 23.80
C ALA A 510 2.12 27.80 23.25
N TYR A 511 2.33 26.52 23.61
CA TYR A 511 3.45 25.73 23.12
C TYR A 511 3.14 24.98 21.82
N LYS A 512 1.85 24.83 21.43
CA LYS A 512 1.40 24.00 20.29
C LYS A 512 1.24 24.80 19.00
N TYR A 513 0.79 26.07 19.07
CA TYR A 513 0.45 26.80 17.85
C TYR A 513 1.68 27.10 16.98
N PRO A 514 1.53 27.04 15.65
CA PRO A 514 2.59 27.38 14.72
C PRO A 514 3.06 28.83 14.89
N ARG A 515 4.39 29.00 15.00
CA ARG A 515 5.04 30.32 15.05
C ARG A 515 5.41 30.82 13.67
N VAL A 516 5.49 29.93 12.73
CA VAL A 516 5.80 30.19 11.33
C VAL A 516 4.73 29.52 10.49
N VAL A 517 4.18 30.27 9.55
CA VAL A 517 3.27 29.76 8.52
C VAL A 517 3.92 30.00 7.16
N GLN A 518 3.81 29.05 6.26
CA GLN A 518 4.28 29.16 4.89
C GLN A 518 3.16 28.70 3.95
N PHE A 519 2.71 29.56 3.03
CA PHE A 519 1.76 29.17 2.01
C PHE A 519 2.46 28.48 0.84
N VAL A 520 1.83 27.43 0.32
CA VAL A 520 2.24 26.68 -0.86
C VAL A 520 1.03 26.38 -1.75
N ASP A 521 1.27 26.13 -3.03
CA ASP A 521 0.18 25.78 -3.96
C ASP A 521 -0.30 24.34 -3.80
N ALA A 522 0.58 23.43 -3.41
CA ALA A 522 0.27 22.04 -3.12
C ALA A 522 1.27 21.43 -2.12
N LEU A 523 0.82 20.49 -1.30
CA LEU A 523 1.72 19.67 -0.48
C LEU A 523 2.28 18.51 -1.32
N PRO A 524 3.57 18.13 -1.13
CA PRO A 524 4.13 16.95 -1.77
C PRO A 524 3.41 15.69 -1.30
N LYS A 525 2.97 14.84 -2.23
CA LYS A 525 2.24 13.60 -1.93
C LYS A 525 2.92 12.40 -2.58
N SER A 526 2.90 11.27 -1.87
CA SER A 526 3.32 9.99 -2.43
C SER A 526 2.35 9.51 -3.51
N GLY A 527 2.73 8.50 -4.30
CA GLY A 527 1.83 7.85 -5.25
C GLY A 527 0.57 7.23 -4.64
N ALA A 528 0.54 7.04 -3.32
CA ALA A 528 -0.63 6.63 -2.55
C ALA A 528 -1.44 7.82 -1.97
N GLY A 529 -1.15 9.06 -2.38
CA GLY A 529 -1.85 10.26 -1.94
C GLY A 529 -1.50 10.76 -0.52
N LYS A 530 -0.54 10.13 0.17
CA LYS A 530 -0.10 10.57 1.52
C LYS A 530 0.84 11.77 1.41
N VAL A 531 0.63 12.77 2.28
CA VAL A 531 1.54 13.92 2.39
C VAL A 531 2.93 13.45 2.81
N MET A 532 3.94 13.83 2.02
CA MET A 532 5.35 13.53 2.26
C MET A 532 5.96 14.59 3.20
N TRP A 533 5.51 14.61 4.47
CA TRP A 533 5.94 15.58 5.47
C TRP A 533 7.46 15.65 5.62
N ARG A 534 8.15 14.51 5.44
CA ARG A 534 9.59 14.45 5.55
C ARG A 534 10.30 15.28 4.48
N THR A 535 9.84 15.27 3.24
CA THR A 535 10.38 16.12 2.18
C THR A 535 10.30 17.61 2.56
N LEU A 536 9.21 18.00 3.25
CA LEU A 536 9.06 19.35 3.78
C LEU A 536 10.02 19.61 4.95
N GLN A 537 10.20 18.64 5.86
CA GLN A 537 11.11 18.71 6.99
C GLN A 537 12.57 18.84 6.52
N GLU A 538 13.01 17.98 5.60
CA GLU A 538 14.36 17.99 5.02
C GLU A 538 14.65 19.31 4.27
N ALA A 539 13.68 19.83 3.53
CA ALA A 539 13.79 21.11 2.85
C ALA A 539 13.92 22.29 3.86
N GLU A 540 13.28 22.19 5.02
CA GLU A 540 13.39 23.19 6.07
C GLU A 540 14.75 23.11 6.79
N GLU A 541 15.22 21.91 7.08
CA GLU A 541 16.53 21.68 7.69
C GLU A 541 17.67 22.16 6.79
N ALA A 542 17.56 21.94 5.47
CA ALA A 542 18.53 22.42 4.50
C ALA A 542 18.64 23.96 4.47
N LYS A 543 17.54 24.70 4.72
CA LYS A 543 17.57 26.16 4.84
C LYS A 543 18.29 26.65 6.10
N ALA A 544 18.23 25.83 7.17
CA ALA A 544 18.83 26.17 8.47
C ALA A 544 20.30 25.72 8.59
N ALA A 545 20.83 24.95 7.62
CA ALA A 545 22.25 24.59 7.58
C ALA A 545 23.08 25.84 7.25
N PRO A 546 24.11 26.21 8.04
CA PRO A 546 25.01 27.29 7.68
C PRO A 546 25.68 26.95 6.34
N ALA A 547 25.69 27.90 5.40
CA ALA A 547 26.44 27.78 4.15
C ALA A 547 27.87 27.32 4.50
N ALA A 548 28.18 26.06 4.20
CA ALA A 548 29.50 25.52 4.42
C ALA A 548 30.49 26.41 3.69
N SER A 549 31.39 27.03 4.43
CA SER A 549 32.39 27.99 4.03
C SER A 549 33.09 27.54 2.72
N ALA A 550 32.80 28.23 1.65
CA ALA A 550 33.73 28.36 0.56
C ALA A 550 34.91 29.24 1.06
N LYS A 551 35.86 28.65 1.79
CA LYS A 551 37.17 29.19 2.06
C LYS A 551 38.11 28.07 2.45
N ALA A 552 38.84 27.57 1.45
CA ALA A 552 40.25 27.21 1.53
C ALA A 552 40.71 26.70 0.17
N ALA A 553 41.31 27.50 -0.46
CA ALA A 553 42.39 27.81 -1.36
C ALA A 553 42.60 27.26 -2.60
#